data_cb421f18d7c9555a347f12a199bb5dac
#
_entry.id   cb421f18d7c9555a347f12a199bb5dac
#
_cell.length_a   1.000
_cell.length_b   1.000
_cell.length_c   1.000
_cell.angle_alpha   90.00
_cell.angle_beta   90.00
_cell.angle_gamma   90.00
#
_symmetry.space_group_name_H-M   'P 1'
#
loop_
_entity.id
_entity.type
_entity.pdbx_description
1 polymer ?
#
loop_
_entity_poly.entity_id
_entity_poly.type
_entity_poly.pdbx_seq_one_letter_code
_entity_poly.pdbx_strand_id
1 'polypeptide(L)'
;MNKNIIGMAMVAASLLAVTSCSDFNDYNKAEADATPSANLTLWENIQQTPQLSDFASLMKKSGFDNELNQTQYYTVWAPLNGTFDASSFQSLGNDALMRQFVKNHIASYGHQAKGSLNEKILMLNEKTYNFEGSSSYKFDGVDLAQANLPSNNGILHTLNGVASFYPNLYEFVTDSLLSAGKEIDSLRHYFLRYENTYLDTKASVVGPIVDGMQTYIDSVMITDNALWDLMNIKMNNEDSTYTFLMPTNRAWKGAYDRIRSNYHYISSTVAQAFNGGNIQQQPLTVAVEDPAFWADSLTSLYMTGYLSYSNNNDYNKWLTGAPSSLGSDTLYTTTKQKLSNPKDIMAQATSRQTMSNGTAVIIDSMAMYSWETYSPENIVSASRSSNLARILQGSTNSIEVNVNNLDTEKIGVSEMKSNTLRYLFVQNSGGSAKPELDLLLPDVLSTTYDIYCVFVPENVDKQKANVETLPNRVIFTLNYCDETGALQNYTFLDRDEVRVNAFKEKYKLSDGREGSANYNTNRAFSNDTSKVDTLYIGEFTFPVCYFGLGEGCCPNIKITSPFSVVTGSVRNDFSRDLRIAAIILKPKELVEFEESKKK
;
A
#
# COMPACT_ATOMS: atom_id res chain seq x y z
N MET A 1 -18.33 38.15 -28.03
CA MET A 1 -17.89 37.03 -28.89
C MET A 1 -19.12 36.44 -29.56
N ASN A 2 -19.14 36.45 -30.89
CA ASN A 2 -20.34 36.31 -31.72
C ASN A 2 -20.94 34.89 -31.64
N LYS A 3 -22.25 34.81 -31.39
CA LYS A 3 -23.08 33.58 -31.45
C LYS A 3 -23.00 32.81 -32.80
N ASN A 4 -22.54 33.47 -33.85
CA ASN A 4 -22.40 32.89 -35.18
C ASN A 4 -21.16 31.97 -35.36
N ILE A 5 -20.16 32.07 -34.48
CA ILE A 5 -18.96 31.22 -34.55
C ILE A 5 -19.24 29.85 -33.94
N ILE A 6 -20.11 29.79 -32.92
CA ILE A 6 -20.49 28.53 -32.25
C ILE A 6 -21.38 27.67 -33.17
N GLY A 7 -22.25 28.33 -33.97
CA GLY A 7 -23.09 27.63 -34.94
C GLY A 7 -22.29 27.00 -36.10
N MET A 8 -21.22 27.66 -36.55
CA MET A 8 -20.36 27.11 -37.62
C MET A 8 -19.49 25.95 -37.12
N ALA A 9 -19.05 25.96 -35.85
CA ALA A 9 -18.27 24.86 -35.26
C ALA A 9 -19.11 23.59 -35.06
N MET A 10 -20.41 23.72 -34.71
CA MET A 10 -21.30 22.57 -34.58
C MET A 10 -21.70 21.96 -35.94
N VAL A 11 -21.85 22.77 -37.01
CA VAL A 11 -22.12 22.25 -38.34
C VAL A 11 -20.89 21.58 -38.95
N ALA A 12 -19.67 22.07 -38.65
CA ALA A 12 -18.43 21.40 -39.08
C ALA A 12 -18.20 20.07 -38.33
N ALA A 13 -18.55 19.97 -37.04
CA ALA A 13 -18.45 18.74 -36.28
C ALA A 13 -19.48 17.68 -36.72
N SER A 14 -20.68 18.10 -37.14
CA SER A 14 -21.71 17.16 -37.64
C SER A 14 -21.42 16.67 -39.05
N LEU A 15 -20.66 17.41 -39.86
CA LEU A 15 -20.23 16.99 -41.21
C LEU A 15 -19.04 16.00 -41.15
N LEU A 16 -18.22 16.05 -40.10
CA LEU A 16 -17.14 15.08 -39.91
C LEU A 16 -17.66 13.72 -39.35
N ALA A 17 -18.81 13.71 -38.71
CA ALA A 17 -19.41 12.47 -38.16
C ALA A 17 -20.06 11.60 -39.27
N VAL A 18 -20.45 12.17 -40.44
CA VAL A 18 -21.05 11.36 -41.52
C VAL A 18 -20.00 10.82 -42.52
N THR A 19 -18.75 11.28 -42.51
CA THR A 19 -17.68 10.64 -43.30
C THR A 19 -17.05 9.44 -42.59
N SER A 20 -17.25 9.30 -41.25
CA SER A 20 -16.80 8.15 -40.49
C SER A 20 -17.60 6.87 -40.78
N CYS A 21 -18.86 6.98 -41.26
CA CYS A 21 -19.67 5.80 -41.54
C CYS A 21 -19.35 5.15 -42.93
N SER A 22 -18.67 5.83 -43.83
CA SER A 22 -18.27 5.22 -45.11
C SER A 22 -17.03 4.34 -44.96
N ASP A 23 -16.07 4.72 -44.10
CA ASP A 23 -14.87 3.93 -43.82
C ASP A 23 -15.19 2.61 -43.07
N PHE A 24 -16.24 2.61 -42.24
CA PHE A 24 -16.65 1.42 -41.51
C PHE A 24 -17.11 0.29 -42.43
N ASN A 25 -17.84 0.62 -43.50
CA ASN A 25 -18.30 -0.37 -44.51
C ASN A 25 -17.17 -0.83 -45.42
N ASP A 26 -16.14 0.01 -45.70
CA ASP A 26 -15.00 -0.38 -46.52
C ASP A 26 -13.98 -1.22 -45.75
N TYR A 27 -13.85 -1.01 -44.42
CA TYR A 27 -12.98 -1.81 -43.57
C TYR A 27 -13.51 -3.21 -43.34
N ASN A 28 -14.82 -3.41 -43.42
CA ASN A 28 -15.49 -4.70 -43.18
C ASN A 28 -15.83 -5.44 -44.50
N LYS A 29 -15.50 -4.92 -45.68
CA LYS A 29 -15.62 -5.70 -46.89
C LYS A 29 -14.37 -6.53 -47.09
N ALA A 30 -14.46 -7.85 -46.82
CA ALA A 30 -13.52 -8.79 -47.41
C ALA A 30 -13.49 -8.54 -48.93
N GLU A 31 -12.29 -8.35 -49.54
CA GLU A 31 -12.18 -8.39 -51.00
C GLU A 31 -12.77 -9.73 -51.44
N ALA A 32 -13.93 -9.68 -52.06
CA ALA A 32 -14.66 -10.84 -52.52
C ALA A 32 -13.93 -11.42 -53.74
N ASP A 33 -12.91 -12.22 -53.52
CA ASP A 33 -12.62 -13.30 -54.44
C ASP A 33 -13.86 -14.19 -54.44
N ALA A 34 -14.37 -14.52 -55.62
CA ALA A 34 -15.58 -15.31 -55.79
C ALA A 34 -15.35 -16.79 -55.40
N THR A 35 -14.99 -17.03 -54.14
CA THR A 35 -14.85 -18.37 -53.56
C THR A 35 -16.20 -18.80 -53.02
N PRO A 36 -16.61 -20.05 -53.15
CA PRO A 36 -17.88 -20.56 -52.62
C PRO A 36 -18.08 -20.27 -51.12
N SER A 37 -16.98 -20.21 -50.33
CA SER A 37 -17.00 -19.90 -48.92
C SER A 37 -17.49 -18.48 -48.58
N ALA A 38 -17.32 -17.51 -49.47
CA ALA A 38 -17.76 -16.14 -49.26
C ALA A 38 -19.30 -15.96 -49.14
N ASN A 39 -20.06 -16.94 -49.64
CA ASN A 39 -21.52 -16.96 -49.53
C ASN A 39 -22.07 -17.64 -48.27
N LEU A 40 -21.19 -18.31 -47.51
CA LEU A 40 -21.55 -19.04 -46.30
C LEU A 40 -21.28 -18.16 -45.08
N THR A 41 -21.98 -18.41 -43.97
CA THR A 41 -21.66 -17.83 -42.68
C THR A 41 -20.35 -18.41 -42.13
N LEU A 42 -19.77 -17.75 -41.12
CA LEU A 42 -18.62 -18.29 -40.36
C LEU A 42 -18.92 -19.68 -39.83
N TRP A 43 -20.12 -19.87 -39.26
CA TRP A 43 -20.53 -21.16 -38.74
C TRP A 43 -20.63 -22.24 -39.83
N GLU A 44 -21.25 -21.95 -40.93
CA GLU A 44 -21.37 -22.89 -42.07
C GLU A 44 -19.98 -23.27 -42.61
N ASN A 45 -19.07 -22.33 -42.76
CA ASN A 45 -17.68 -22.58 -43.18
C ASN A 45 -16.93 -23.48 -42.17
N ILE A 46 -17.06 -23.20 -40.88
CA ILE A 46 -16.45 -24.02 -39.83
C ILE A 46 -17.02 -25.45 -39.86
N GLN A 47 -18.33 -25.57 -39.96
CA GLN A 47 -19.03 -26.87 -39.96
C GLN A 47 -18.70 -27.71 -41.21
N GLN A 48 -18.48 -27.07 -42.36
CA GLN A 48 -18.15 -27.76 -43.59
C GLN A 48 -16.65 -28.08 -43.72
N THR A 49 -15.81 -27.64 -42.80
CA THR A 49 -14.36 -27.90 -42.78
C THR A 49 -14.05 -29.09 -41.88
N PRO A 50 -13.76 -30.30 -42.41
CA PRO A 50 -13.58 -31.49 -41.56
C PRO A 50 -12.44 -31.35 -40.55
N GLN A 51 -11.40 -30.59 -40.87
CA GLN A 51 -10.27 -30.32 -40.00
C GLN A 51 -10.59 -29.44 -38.79
N LEU A 52 -11.82 -28.90 -38.73
CA LEU A 52 -12.31 -28.04 -37.63
C LEU A 52 -13.42 -28.71 -36.79
N SER A 53 -13.62 -30.05 -36.96
CA SER A 53 -14.73 -30.74 -36.27
C SER A 53 -14.66 -30.65 -34.74
N ASP A 54 -13.45 -30.63 -34.16
CA ASP A 54 -13.26 -30.49 -32.73
C ASP A 54 -13.62 -29.06 -32.26
N PHE A 55 -13.19 -28.05 -33.00
CA PHE A 55 -13.56 -26.66 -32.78
C PHE A 55 -15.06 -26.46 -32.91
N ALA A 56 -15.68 -26.98 -33.98
CA ALA A 56 -17.12 -26.93 -34.19
C ALA A 56 -17.92 -27.57 -33.04
N SER A 57 -17.44 -28.72 -32.51
CA SER A 57 -18.05 -29.38 -31.36
C SER A 57 -18.04 -28.50 -30.10
N LEU A 58 -16.93 -27.79 -29.83
CA LEU A 58 -16.80 -26.87 -28.69
C LEU A 58 -17.68 -25.62 -28.86
N MET A 59 -17.76 -25.07 -30.11
CA MET A 59 -18.67 -23.96 -30.42
C MET A 59 -20.12 -24.34 -30.16
N LYS A 60 -20.54 -25.51 -30.61
CA LYS A 60 -21.89 -26.04 -30.40
C LYS A 60 -22.20 -26.30 -28.93
N LYS A 61 -21.24 -26.88 -28.18
CA LYS A 61 -21.38 -27.09 -26.74
C LYS A 61 -21.62 -25.78 -26.00
N SER A 62 -20.91 -24.71 -26.37
CA SER A 62 -21.04 -23.38 -25.75
C SER A 62 -22.31 -22.63 -26.18
N GLY A 63 -22.95 -23.04 -27.29
CA GLY A 63 -24.09 -22.32 -27.91
C GLY A 63 -23.69 -21.10 -28.74
N PHE A 64 -22.38 -20.81 -28.92
CA PHE A 64 -21.88 -19.66 -29.70
C PHE A 64 -21.98 -19.89 -31.22
N ASP A 65 -22.26 -21.10 -31.67
CA ASP A 65 -22.60 -21.43 -33.05
C ASP A 65 -23.77 -20.60 -33.58
N ASN A 66 -24.76 -20.29 -32.72
CA ASN A 66 -25.87 -19.44 -33.08
C ASN A 66 -25.44 -17.99 -33.39
N GLU A 67 -24.49 -17.44 -32.64
CA GLU A 67 -23.93 -16.09 -32.86
C GLU A 67 -23.12 -16.04 -34.16
N LEU A 68 -22.30 -17.05 -34.44
CA LEU A 68 -21.53 -17.15 -35.67
C LEU A 68 -22.40 -17.34 -36.94
N ASN A 69 -23.66 -17.64 -36.77
CA ASN A 69 -24.63 -17.78 -37.83
C ASN A 69 -25.46 -16.49 -38.05
N GLN A 70 -25.25 -15.44 -37.25
CA GLN A 70 -25.92 -14.14 -37.39
C GLN A 70 -25.17 -13.22 -38.41
N THR A 71 -25.70 -12.01 -38.56
CA THR A 71 -25.11 -10.99 -39.44
C THR A 71 -23.96 -10.20 -38.82
N GLN A 72 -23.70 -10.38 -37.52
CA GLN A 72 -22.59 -9.73 -36.85
C GLN A 72 -21.26 -10.17 -37.45
N TYR A 73 -20.37 -9.21 -37.70
CA TYR A 73 -19.09 -9.48 -38.33
C TYR A 73 -18.02 -9.82 -37.33
N TYR A 74 -17.41 -11.00 -37.46
CA TYR A 74 -16.36 -11.50 -36.58
C TYR A 74 -15.12 -11.93 -37.36
N THR A 75 -13.99 -12.01 -36.67
CA THR A 75 -12.84 -12.80 -37.10
C THR A 75 -12.64 -13.95 -36.14
N VAL A 76 -12.49 -15.14 -36.70
CA VAL A 76 -12.30 -16.39 -35.95
C VAL A 76 -10.93 -16.97 -36.25
N TRP A 77 -10.16 -17.32 -35.24
CA TRP A 77 -8.90 -18.06 -35.33
C TRP A 77 -9.12 -19.49 -34.82
N ALA A 78 -9.50 -20.40 -35.69
CA ALA A 78 -9.92 -21.74 -35.33
C ALA A 78 -8.72 -22.73 -35.33
N PRO A 79 -8.38 -23.37 -34.18
CA PRO A 79 -7.35 -24.41 -34.12
C PRO A 79 -7.77 -25.67 -34.88
N LEU A 80 -6.83 -26.24 -35.63
CA LEU A 80 -7.04 -27.47 -36.37
C LEU A 80 -7.10 -28.72 -35.45
N ASN A 81 -7.86 -29.71 -35.87
CA ASN A 81 -7.93 -30.98 -35.17
C ASN A 81 -6.56 -31.60 -34.98
N GLY A 82 -6.32 -32.20 -33.80
CA GLY A 82 -5.05 -32.82 -33.45
C GLY A 82 -3.90 -31.88 -33.13
N THR A 83 -4.11 -30.56 -33.21
CA THR A 83 -3.11 -29.55 -32.78
C THR A 83 -3.33 -29.08 -31.34
N PHE A 84 -4.41 -29.51 -30.69
CA PHE A 84 -4.75 -29.18 -29.31
C PHE A 84 -5.54 -30.33 -28.67
N ASP A 85 -5.61 -30.34 -27.33
CA ASP A 85 -6.40 -31.32 -26.58
C ASP A 85 -7.85 -30.84 -26.43
N ALA A 86 -8.70 -31.20 -27.39
CA ALA A 86 -10.14 -30.85 -27.35
C ALA A 86 -10.87 -31.45 -26.13
N SER A 87 -10.39 -32.60 -25.59
CA SER A 87 -11.04 -33.28 -24.47
C SER A 87 -10.94 -32.46 -23.16
N SER A 88 -9.82 -31.77 -22.98
CA SER A 88 -9.63 -30.87 -21.83
C SER A 88 -10.68 -29.74 -21.82
N PHE A 89 -10.96 -29.14 -22.98
CA PHE A 89 -11.99 -28.10 -23.13
C PHE A 89 -13.41 -28.67 -23.07
N GLN A 90 -13.63 -29.91 -23.54
CA GLN A 90 -14.92 -30.58 -23.38
C GLN A 90 -15.26 -30.85 -21.91
N SER A 91 -14.28 -30.99 -21.02
CA SER A 91 -14.52 -31.20 -19.59
C SER A 91 -14.91 -29.92 -18.82
N LEU A 92 -14.66 -28.73 -19.40
CA LEU A 92 -14.99 -27.45 -18.77
C LEU A 92 -16.50 -27.22 -18.67
N GLY A 93 -16.93 -26.52 -17.60
CA GLY A 93 -18.27 -25.94 -17.54
C GLY A 93 -18.47 -24.88 -18.63
N ASN A 94 -19.73 -24.57 -18.95
CA ASN A 94 -20.05 -23.72 -20.11
C ASN A 94 -19.41 -22.32 -20.01
N ASP A 95 -19.43 -21.69 -18.84
CA ASP A 95 -18.87 -20.34 -18.63
C ASP A 95 -17.34 -20.36 -18.78
N ALA A 96 -16.66 -21.38 -18.25
CA ALA A 96 -15.23 -21.55 -18.40
C ALA A 96 -14.85 -21.83 -19.86
N LEU A 97 -15.60 -22.69 -20.55
CA LEU A 97 -15.40 -22.96 -21.98
C LEU A 97 -15.57 -21.68 -22.81
N MET A 98 -16.63 -20.92 -22.54
CA MET A 98 -16.91 -19.68 -23.24
C MET A 98 -15.75 -18.67 -23.07
N ARG A 99 -15.28 -18.47 -21.84
CA ARG A 99 -14.23 -17.50 -21.52
C ARG A 99 -12.86 -17.95 -21.99
N GLN A 100 -12.47 -19.20 -21.69
CA GLN A 100 -11.09 -19.69 -21.87
C GLN A 100 -10.79 -20.19 -23.28
N PHE A 101 -11.80 -20.55 -24.04
CA PHE A 101 -11.62 -21.09 -25.37
C PHE A 101 -12.40 -20.33 -26.44
N VAL A 102 -13.75 -20.26 -26.36
CA VAL A 102 -14.58 -19.74 -27.44
C VAL A 102 -14.27 -18.27 -27.70
N LYS A 103 -14.52 -17.41 -26.71
CA LYS A 103 -14.25 -15.96 -26.79
C LYS A 103 -12.75 -15.63 -26.89
N ASN A 104 -11.87 -16.59 -26.57
CA ASN A 104 -10.42 -16.46 -26.69
C ASN A 104 -9.95 -16.55 -28.16
N HIS A 105 -10.76 -17.10 -29.06
CA HIS A 105 -10.45 -17.30 -30.46
C HIS A 105 -11.30 -16.46 -31.40
N ILE A 106 -12.09 -15.52 -30.88
CA ILE A 106 -13.03 -14.71 -31.65
C ILE A 106 -12.86 -13.23 -31.28
N ALA A 107 -12.75 -12.37 -32.30
CA ALA A 107 -12.77 -10.93 -32.15
C ALA A 107 -13.86 -10.30 -32.98
N SER A 108 -14.34 -9.13 -32.56
CA SER A 108 -15.21 -8.27 -33.36
C SER A 108 -14.44 -7.69 -34.56
N TYR A 109 -15.13 -7.39 -35.61
CA TYR A 109 -14.62 -6.79 -36.87
C TYR A 109 -13.73 -7.72 -37.70
N GLY A 110 -13.23 -7.19 -38.84
CA GLY A 110 -12.40 -7.92 -39.79
C GLY A 110 -10.91 -7.66 -39.57
N HIS A 111 -10.18 -8.69 -39.18
CA HIS A 111 -8.72 -8.65 -39.04
C HIS A 111 -8.08 -9.51 -40.11
N GLN A 112 -7.54 -8.92 -41.17
CA GLN A 112 -6.95 -9.61 -42.31
C GLN A 112 -5.45 -9.83 -42.13
N ALA A 113 -4.97 -11.02 -42.45
CA ALA A 113 -3.55 -11.32 -42.58
C ALA A 113 -3.03 -10.74 -43.91
N LYS A 114 -2.54 -9.49 -43.92
CA LYS A 114 -2.10 -8.77 -45.15
C LYS A 114 -0.89 -7.89 -44.88
N GLY A 115 0.13 -7.99 -45.72
CA GLY A 115 1.33 -7.16 -45.62
C GLY A 115 2.16 -7.39 -44.37
N SER A 116 2.89 -6.37 -43.94
CA SER A 116 3.59 -6.41 -42.66
C SER A 116 2.62 -6.07 -41.55
N LEU A 117 2.32 -7.01 -40.68
CA LEU A 117 1.31 -6.95 -39.63
C LEU A 117 1.98 -7.04 -38.26
N ASN A 118 1.59 -6.17 -37.32
CA ASN A 118 1.92 -6.22 -35.91
C ASN A 118 0.83 -5.49 -35.14
N GLU A 119 -0.30 -6.16 -34.93
CA GLU A 119 -1.50 -5.60 -34.33
C GLU A 119 -1.82 -6.29 -33.02
N LYS A 120 -2.37 -5.52 -32.08
CA LYS A 120 -2.97 -6.06 -30.85
C LYS A 120 -4.47 -6.17 -31.06
N ILE A 121 -4.96 -7.39 -31.01
CA ILE A 121 -6.37 -7.71 -31.22
C ILE A 121 -7.07 -7.89 -29.88
N LEU A 122 -8.14 -7.14 -29.64
CA LEU A 122 -9.02 -7.31 -28.51
C LEU A 122 -10.03 -8.42 -28.81
N MET A 123 -9.96 -9.49 -28.04
CA MET A 123 -10.85 -10.65 -28.18
C MET A 123 -12.18 -10.45 -27.45
N LEU A 124 -13.18 -11.30 -27.72
CA LEU A 124 -14.48 -11.23 -27.06
C LEU A 124 -14.43 -11.57 -25.56
N ASN A 125 -13.36 -12.16 -25.05
CA ASN A 125 -13.10 -12.35 -23.63
C ASN A 125 -12.29 -11.21 -22.99
N GLU A 126 -12.19 -10.05 -23.68
CA GLU A 126 -11.49 -8.85 -23.25
C GLU A 126 -9.95 -9.02 -23.12
N LYS A 127 -9.39 -10.16 -23.55
CA LYS A 127 -7.94 -10.35 -23.63
C LYS A 127 -7.39 -9.76 -24.90
N THR A 128 -6.13 -9.32 -24.87
CA THR A 128 -5.44 -8.74 -26.02
C THR A 128 -4.32 -9.64 -26.46
N TYR A 129 -4.34 -10.05 -27.75
CA TYR A 129 -3.34 -10.93 -28.36
C TYR A 129 -2.63 -10.24 -29.51
N ASN A 130 -1.39 -10.66 -29.78
CA ASN A 130 -0.63 -10.16 -30.91
C ASN A 130 -1.01 -10.93 -32.17
N PHE A 131 -1.31 -10.18 -33.26
CA PHE A 131 -1.45 -10.72 -34.59
C PHE A 131 -0.35 -10.13 -35.47
N GLU A 132 0.62 -10.94 -35.87
CA GLU A 132 1.86 -10.47 -36.48
C GLU A 132 2.34 -11.35 -37.64
N GLY A 133 3.16 -10.76 -38.51
CA GLY A 133 3.78 -11.47 -39.62
C GLY A 133 3.91 -10.61 -40.88
N SER A 134 4.42 -11.23 -41.98
CA SER A 134 4.52 -10.58 -43.28
C SER A 134 4.34 -11.54 -44.46
N SER A 135 5.03 -12.67 -44.46
CA SER A 135 4.90 -13.77 -45.43
C SER A 135 4.27 -15.01 -44.81
N SER A 136 4.45 -15.18 -43.53
CA SER A 136 3.75 -16.10 -42.63
C SER A 136 3.22 -15.29 -41.46
N TYR A 137 2.07 -15.69 -40.91
CA TYR A 137 1.39 -14.95 -39.83
C TYR A 137 1.24 -15.81 -38.62
N LYS A 138 1.25 -15.16 -37.47
CA LYS A 138 1.06 -15.78 -36.16
C LYS A 138 -0.01 -15.02 -35.38
N PHE A 139 -0.81 -15.78 -34.66
CA PHE A 139 -1.74 -15.26 -33.68
C PHE A 139 -1.32 -15.78 -32.30
N ASP A 140 -1.00 -14.88 -31.38
CA ASP A 140 -0.44 -15.21 -30.07
C ASP A 140 0.75 -16.19 -30.13
N GLY A 141 1.66 -15.98 -31.10
CA GLY A 141 2.79 -16.86 -31.32
C GLY A 141 2.46 -18.19 -32.03
N VAL A 142 1.18 -18.53 -32.25
CA VAL A 142 0.73 -19.72 -32.96
C VAL A 142 0.67 -19.45 -34.46
N ASP A 143 1.30 -20.32 -35.27
CA ASP A 143 1.31 -20.16 -36.73
C ASP A 143 -0.09 -20.36 -37.33
N LEU A 144 -0.48 -19.47 -38.27
CA LEU A 144 -1.65 -19.70 -39.10
C LEU A 144 -1.37 -20.84 -40.08
N ALA A 145 -2.29 -21.79 -40.15
CA ALA A 145 -2.27 -22.85 -41.17
C ALA A 145 -2.90 -22.31 -42.49
N GLN A 146 -3.99 -21.54 -42.38
CA GLN A 146 -4.63 -20.88 -43.52
C GLN A 146 -5.15 -19.52 -43.06
N ALA A 147 -4.96 -18.51 -43.88
CA ALA A 147 -5.36 -17.14 -43.61
C ALA A 147 -6.48 -16.68 -44.53
N ASN A 148 -7.29 -15.74 -44.04
CA ASN A 148 -8.27 -14.96 -44.85
C ASN A 148 -9.31 -15.80 -45.60
N LEU A 149 -9.83 -16.85 -44.98
CA LEU A 149 -11.01 -17.55 -45.54
C LEU A 149 -12.23 -16.65 -45.39
N PRO A 150 -12.79 -16.15 -46.49
CA PRO A 150 -13.90 -15.22 -46.43
C PRO A 150 -15.20 -15.93 -46.06
N SER A 151 -16.02 -15.28 -45.23
CA SER A 151 -17.42 -15.63 -44.96
C SER A 151 -18.29 -14.39 -45.19
N ASN A 152 -19.60 -14.57 -45.37
CA ASN A 152 -20.50 -13.43 -45.56
C ASN A 152 -20.63 -12.53 -44.33
N ASN A 153 -20.32 -13.06 -43.15
CA ASN A 153 -20.34 -12.36 -41.88
C ASN A 153 -18.98 -12.39 -41.14
N GLY A 154 -17.85 -12.55 -41.85
CA GLY A 154 -16.57 -12.49 -41.20
C GLY A 154 -15.38 -13.10 -41.94
N ILE A 155 -14.29 -13.27 -41.20
CA ILE A 155 -13.03 -13.86 -41.64
C ILE A 155 -12.70 -15.06 -40.78
N LEU A 156 -12.37 -16.19 -41.46
CA LEU A 156 -11.89 -17.37 -40.78
C LEU A 156 -10.40 -17.56 -41.02
N HIS A 157 -9.62 -17.66 -39.98
CA HIS A 157 -8.24 -18.14 -39.97
C HIS A 157 -8.17 -19.52 -39.32
N THR A 158 -7.29 -20.39 -39.76
CA THR A 158 -7.01 -21.64 -39.07
C THR A 158 -5.64 -21.62 -38.44
N LEU A 159 -5.51 -22.21 -37.26
CA LEU A 159 -4.29 -22.23 -36.46
C LEU A 159 -3.67 -23.63 -36.38
N ASN A 160 -2.34 -23.71 -36.39
CA ASN A 160 -1.57 -24.92 -36.08
C ASN A 160 -1.38 -25.15 -34.57
N GLY A 161 -2.31 -24.72 -33.75
CA GLY A 161 -2.31 -24.82 -32.29
C GLY A 161 -3.46 -24.02 -31.70
N VAL A 162 -3.56 -24.03 -30.38
CA VAL A 162 -4.54 -23.24 -29.62
C VAL A 162 -3.88 -21.99 -29.05
N ALA A 163 -4.54 -20.83 -29.17
CA ALA A 163 -4.11 -19.62 -28.47
C ALA A 163 -4.24 -19.82 -26.95
N SER A 164 -3.18 -19.54 -26.22
CA SER A 164 -3.16 -19.72 -24.78
C SER A 164 -4.11 -18.75 -24.06
N PHE A 165 -4.90 -19.26 -23.15
CA PHE A 165 -5.68 -18.38 -22.27
C PHE A 165 -4.83 -17.98 -21.06
N TYR A 166 -4.65 -16.68 -20.90
CA TYR A 166 -4.02 -16.11 -19.71
C TYR A 166 -5.10 -15.39 -18.88
N PRO A 167 -5.41 -15.88 -17.67
CA PRO A 167 -6.28 -15.13 -16.79
C PRO A 167 -5.62 -13.80 -16.40
N ASN A 168 -6.39 -12.78 -16.07
CA ASN A 168 -5.83 -11.62 -15.39
C ASN A 168 -5.60 -11.93 -13.91
N LEU A 169 -4.94 -11.02 -13.21
CA LEU A 169 -4.60 -11.20 -11.78
C LEU A 169 -5.85 -11.41 -10.91
N TYR A 170 -6.96 -10.74 -11.24
CA TYR A 170 -8.19 -10.87 -10.47
C TYR A 170 -8.88 -12.22 -10.70
N GLU A 171 -9.03 -12.61 -11.95
CA GLU A 171 -9.56 -13.93 -12.31
C GLU A 171 -8.76 -15.06 -11.65
N PHE A 172 -7.43 -14.94 -11.64
CA PHE A 172 -6.58 -15.96 -11.04
C PHE A 172 -6.74 -16.05 -9.51
N VAL A 173 -6.90 -14.93 -8.82
CA VAL A 173 -7.12 -14.92 -7.37
C VAL A 173 -8.50 -15.47 -7.02
N THR A 174 -9.55 -15.04 -7.74
CA THR A 174 -10.94 -15.31 -7.36
C THR A 174 -11.45 -16.65 -7.85
N ASP A 175 -10.96 -17.16 -8.98
CA ASP A 175 -11.35 -18.45 -9.51
C ASP A 175 -10.47 -19.58 -8.93
N SER A 176 -11.11 -20.45 -8.13
CA SER A 176 -10.42 -21.58 -7.48
C SER A 176 -9.90 -22.62 -8.44
N LEU A 177 -10.46 -22.74 -9.64
CA LEU A 177 -10.01 -23.68 -10.66
C LEU A 177 -8.72 -23.17 -11.34
N LEU A 178 -8.63 -21.86 -11.61
CA LEU A 178 -7.45 -21.26 -12.21
C LEU A 178 -6.25 -21.27 -11.27
N SER A 179 -6.49 -21.13 -9.97
CA SER A 179 -5.45 -21.12 -8.93
C SER A 179 -5.36 -22.45 -8.15
N ALA A 180 -5.86 -23.55 -8.72
CA ALA A 180 -5.84 -24.85 -8.07
C ALA A 180 -4.42 -25.28 -7.62
N GLY A 181 -4.29 -25.77 -6.38
CA GLY A 181 -3.02 -26.21 -5.81
C GLY A 181 -2.05 -25.08 -5.41
N LYS A 182 -2.47 -23.82 -5.42
CA LYS A 182 -1.62 -22.68 -5.01
C LYS A 182 -1.78 -22.29 -3.54
N GLU A 183 -2.74 -22.89 -2.83
CA GLU A 183 -2.99 -22.66 -1.40
C GLU A 183 -3.21 -21.18 -1.03
N ILE A 184 -3.89 -20.41 -1.90
CA ILE A 184 -4.16 -18.98 -1.72
C ILE A 184 -5.61 -18.70 -1.30
N ASP A 185 -6.28 -19.65 -0.66
CA ASP A 185 -7.70 -19.54 -0.31
C ASP A 185 -7.98 -18.39 0.65
N SER A 186 -7.08 -18.11 1.60
CA SER A 186 -7.20 -16.97 2.51
C SER A 186 -7.24 -15.65 1.76
N LEU A 187 -6.34 -15.46 0.79
CA LEU A 187 -6.30 -14.29 -0.07
C LEU A 187 -7.58 -14.20 -0.93
N ARG A 188 -8.01 -15.34 -1.54
CA ARG A 188 -9.24 -15.43 -2.34
C ARG A 188 -10.46 -14.99 -1.54
N HIS A 189 -10.69 -15.59 -0.37
CA HIS A 189 -11.82 -15.24 0.48
C HIS A 189 -11.79 -13.77 0.90
N TYR A 190 -10.60 -13.23 1.14
CA TYR A 190 -10.46 -11.83 1.46
C TYR A 190 -10.87 -10.92 0.29
N PHE A 191 -10.45 -11.22 -0.94
CA PHE A 191 -10.87 -10.44 -2.13
C PHE A 191 -12.37 -10.58 -2.40
N LEU A 192 -12.93 -11.81 -2.38
CA LEU A 192 -14.35 -12.05 -2.63
C LEU A 192 -15.27 -11.34 -1.61
N ARG A 193 -14.80 -11.12 -0.39
CA ARG A 193 -15.56 -10.39 0.64
C ARG A 193 -15.84 -8.93 0.26
N TYR A 194 -15.00 -8.32 -0.55
CA TYR A 194 -15.09 -6.93 -0.97
C TYR A 194 -15.49 -6.75 -2.44
N GLU A 195 -15.84 -7.85 -3.09
CA GLU A 195 -16.37 -7.85 -4.45
C GLU A 195 -17.79 -7.32 -4.47
N ASN A 196 -18.07 -6.47 -5.44
CA ASN A 196 -19.41 -5.98 -5.75
C ASN A 196 -19.66 -6.09 -7.24
N THR A 197 -20.72 -6.80 -7.64
CA THR A 197 -21.12 -6.94 -9.03
C THR A 197 -22.46 -6.24 -9.22
N TYR A 198 -22.53 -5.34 -10.18
CA TYR A 198 -23.73 -4.55 -10.47
C TYR A 198 -23.95 -4.39 -11.97
N LEU A 199 -25.20 -4.15 -12.34
CA LEU A 199 -25.61 -3.95 -13.73
C LEU A 199 -25.16 -2.57 -14.24
N ASP A 200 -24.41 -2.52 -15.34
CA ASP A 200 -24.18 -1.29 -16.08
C ASP A 200 -25.41 -0.94 -16.93
N THR A 201 -26.26 -0.10 -16.38
CA THR A 201 -27.50 0.33 -17.06
C THR A 201 -27.23 1.18 -18.30
N LYS A 202 -26.01 1.71 -18.49
CA LYS A 202 -25.65 2.51 -19.66
C LYS A 202 -25.14 1.65 -20.82
N ALA A 203 -24.40 0.60 -20.50
CA ALA A 203 -23.87 -0.35 -21.48
C ALA A 203 -24.88 -1.46 -21.82
N SER A 204 -25.84 -1.72 -20.93
CA SER A 204 -26.88 -2.75 -21.14
C SER A 204 -27.95 -2.30 -22.12
N VAL A 205 -28.46 -3.23 -22.92
CA VAL A 205 -29.54 -2.98 -23.89
C VAL A 205 -30.89 -3.03 -23.18
N VAL A 206 -31.59 -1.90 -23.21
CA VAL A 206 -32.88 -1.72 -22.55
C VAL A 206 -33.95 -2.59 -23.21
N GLY A 207 -34.65 -3.38 -22.42
CA GLY A 207 -35.80 -4.19 -22.80
C GLY A 207 -37.16 -3.54 -22.47
N PRO A 208 -38.29 -4.25 -22.65
CA PRO A 208 -39.59 -3.75 -22.27
C PRO A 208 -39.72 -3.56 -20.77
N ILE A 209 -40.64 -2.69 -20.35
CA ILE A 209 -41.02 -2.57 -18.94
C ILE A 209 -42.02 -3.70 -18.64
N VAL A 210 -41.67 -4.54 -17.65
CA VAL A 210 -42.52 -5.63 -17.18
C VAL A 210 -42.84 -5.40 -15.70
N ASP A 211 -44.13 -5.40 -15.34
CA ASP A 211 -44.60 -5.13 -13.99
C ASP A 211 -44.07 -3.83 -13.35
N GLY A 212 -43.88 -2.80 -14.19
CA GLY A 212 -43.35 -1.50 -13.76
C GLY A 212 -41.83 -1.45 -13.54
N MET A 213 -41.12 -2.55 -13.78
CA MET A 213 -39.65 -2.64 -13.68
C MET A 213 -39.02 -2.65 -15.08
N GLN A 214 -37.93 -1.89 -15.21
CA GLN A 214 -37.11 -1.91 -16.42
C GLN A 214 -36.42 -3.26 -16.57
N THR A 215 -36.62 -3.94 -17.71
CA THR A 215 -35.87 -5.14 -18.06
C THR A 215 -34.76 -4.81 -19.07
N TYR A 216 -33.82 -5.72 -19.22
CA TYR A 216 -32.70 -5.59 -20.18
C TYR A 216 -32.69 -6.82 -21.08
N ILE A 217 -32.56 -6.61 -22.39
CA ILE A 217 -32.45 -7.67 -23.40
C ILE A 217 -31.04 -8.26 -23.35
N ASP A 218 -30.04 -7.38 -23.16
CA ASP A 218 -28.65 -7.75 -22.92
C ASP A 218 -28.15 -6.99 -21.70
N SER A 219 -27.54 -7.73 -20.77
CA SER A 219 -27.13 -7.23 -19.45
C SER A 219 -25.60 -7.21 -19.36
N VAL A 220 -25.02 -6.03 -19.29
CA VAL A 220 -23.60 -5.86 -19.00
C VAL A 220 -23.41 -5.72 -17.50
N MET A 221 -22.71 -6.69 -16.91
CA MET A 221 -22.39 -6.69 -15.49
C MET A 221 -20.97 -6.15 -15.28
N ILE A 222 -20.82 -5.21 -14.34
CA ILE A 222 -19.51 -4.70 -13.92
C ILE A 222 -19.17 -5.33 -12.58
N THR A 223 -18.01 -5.93 -12.49
CA THR A 223 -17.41 -6.37 -11.23
C THR A 223 -16.40 -5.34 -10.77
N ASP A 224 -16.58 -4.86 -9.56
CA ASP A 224 -15.70 -3.94 -8.86
C ASP A 224 -15.28 -4.52 -7.51
N ASN A 225 -14.20 -4.00 -6.93
CA ASN A 225 -13.73 -4.45 -5.63
C ASN A 225 -13.18 -3.28 -4.82
N ALA A 226 -13.74 -3.06 -3.64
CA ALA A 226 -13.35 -1.94 -2.78
C ALA A 226 -11.86 -1.94 -2.39
N LEU A 227 -11.18 -3.09 -2.45
CA LEU A 227 -9.75 -3.18 -2.20
C LEU A 227 -8.91 -2.52 -3.30
N TRP A 228 -9.44 -2.38 -4.52
CA TRP A 228 -8.67 -1.79 -5.63
C TRP A 228 -8.33 -0.34 -5.38
N ASP A 229 -9.24 0.43 -4.80
CA ASP A 229 -8.97 1.83 -4.44
C ASP A 229 -7.94 1.91 -3.30
N LEU A 230 -8.05 1.05 -2.29
CA LEU A 230 -7.09 0.98 -1.17
C LEU A 230 -5.68 0.59 -1.64
N MET A 231 -5.59 -0.32 -2.61
CA MET A 231 -4.33 -0.79 -3.18
C MET A 231 -3.83 0.08 -4.33
N ASN A 232 -4.64 1.04 -4.79
CA ASN A 232 -4.37 1.88 -5.96
C ASN A 232 -4.05 1.06 -7.22
N ILE A 233 -4.88 0.05 -7.51
CA ILE A 233 -4.78 -0.84 -8.68
C ILE A 233 -6.18 -1.15 -9.25
N LYS A 234 -6.19 -1.68 -10.48
CA LYS A 234 -7.34 -2.36 -11.06
C LYS A 234 -6.89 -3.71 -11.60
N MET A 235 -7.12 -4.76 -10.82
CA MET A 235 -6.59 -6.09 -11.11
C MET A 235 -7.23 -6.77 -12.31
N ASN A 236 -8.40 -6.32 -12.74
CA ASN A 236 -9.10 -6.81 -13.93
C ASN A 236 -8.85 -5.98 -15.19
N ASN A 237 -8.05 -4.91 -15.12
CA ASN A 237 -7.76 -4.04 -16.27
C ASN A 237 -6.57 -4.62 -17.06
N GLU A 238 -6.78 -4.81 -18.37
CA GLU A 238 -5.76 -5.35 -19.27
C GLU A 238 -4.75 -4.31 -19.75
N ASP A 239 -5.05 -3.00 -19.59
CA ASP A 239 -4.15 -1.89 -20.01
C ASP A 239 -3.02 -1.63 -19.01
N SER A 240 -3.11 -2.19 -17.80
CA SER A 240 -2.13 -2.00 -16.74
C SER A 240 -1.41 -3.30 -16.42
N THR A 241 -0.12 -3.22 -16.12
CA THR A 241 0.67 -4.40 -15.80
C THR A 241 1.26 -4.34 -14.40
N TYR A 242 1.10 -5.43 -13.65
CA TYR A 242 1.54 -5.54 -12.27
C TYR A 242 2.33 -6.82 -12.02
N THR A 243 3.26 -6.76 -11.06
CA THR A 243 3.70 -7.94 -10.32
C THR A 243 2.91 -8.00 -9.02
N PHE A 244 2.22 -9.10 -8.79
CA PHE A 244 1.36 -9.29 -7.64
C PHE A 244 1.83 -10.47 -6.79
N LEU A 245 2.14 -10.21 -5.51
CA LEU A 245 2.53 -11.23 -4.56
C LEU A 245 1.27 -11.91 -4.01
N MET A 246 1.20 -13.22 -4.12
CA MET A 246 0.08 -14.02 -3.63
C MET A 246 0.57 -14.92 -2.49
N PRO A 247 0.35 -14.51 -1.23
CA PRO A 247 0.74 -15.33 -0.09
C PRO A 247 -0.07 -16.62 -0.01
N THR A 248 0.63 -17.71 0.26
CA THR A 248 -0.04 -18.96 0.66
C THR A 248 -0.85 -18.76 1.93
N ASN A 249 -1.78 -19.67 2.23
CA ASN A 249 -2.56 -19.63 3.48
C ASN A 249 -1.67 -19.55 4.72
N ARG A 250 -0.52 -20.23 4.70
CA ARG A 250 0.48 -20.20 5.77
C ARG A 250 1.14 -18.82 5.87
N ALA A 251 1.58 -18.26 4.75
CA ALA A 251 2.19 -16.93 4.71
C ALA A 251 1.20 -15.84 5.14
N TRP A 252 -0.05 -15.94 4.69
CA TRP A 252 -1.14 -15.03 5.09
C TRP A 252 -1.36 -15.05 6.61
N LYS A 253 -1.57 -16.26 7.17
CA LYS A 253 -1.79 -16.41 8.61
C LYS A 253 -0.60 -15.90 9.43
N GLY A 254 0.63 -16.24 9.06
CA GLY A 254 1.82 -15.80 9.78
C GLY A 254 1.99 -14.28 9.79
N ALA A 255 1.71 -13.61 8.66
CA ALA A 255 1.73 -12.15 8.58
C ALA A 255 0.58 -11.54 9.39
N TYR A 256 -0.62 -12.10 9.27
CA TYR A 256 -1.78 -11.65 10.03
C TYR A 256 -1.53 -11.67 11.54
N ASP A 257 -1.08 -12.80 12.09
CA ASP A 257 -0.82 -12.94 13.51
C ASP A 257 0.24 -11.94 14.01
N ARG A 258 1.33 -11.77 13.23
CA ARG A 258 2.42 -10.85 13.55
C ARG A 258 1.99 -9.38 13.53
N ILE A 259 1.25 -8.96 12.51
CA ILE A 259 0.78 -7.58 12.38
C ILE A 259 -0.30 -7.30 13.42
N ARG A 260 -1.25 -8.22 13.56
CA ARG A 260 -2.39 -8.11 14.46
C ARG A 260 -2.01 -7.90 15.92
N SER A 261 -0.90 -8.50 16.37
CA SER A 261 -0.40 -8.35 17.74
C SER A 261 -0.03 -6.91 18.11
N ASN A 262 0.21 -6.03 17.13
CA ASN A 262 0.51 -4.61 17.36
C ASN A 262 -0.75 -3.74 17.55
N TYR A 263 -1.94 -4.30 17.34
CA TYR A 263 -3.22 -3.58 17.38
C TYR A 263 -4.15 -4.12 18.46
N HIS A 264 -3.65 -4.15 19.71
CA HIS A 264 -4.46 -4.55 20.86
C HIS A 264 -5.31 -3.38 21.34
N TYR A 265 -6.53 -3.24 20.80
CA TYR A 265 -7.52 -2.29 21.28
C TYR A 265 -8.35 -2.89 22.40
N ILE A 266 -8.84 -2.02 23.29
CA ILE A 266 -9.79 -2.39 24.35
C ILE A 266 -11.10 -1.63 24.17
N SER A 267 -12.22 -2.18 24.64
CA SER A 267 -13.56 -1.63 24.46
C SER A 267 -13.78 -0.28 25.17
N SER A 268 -12.96 0.04 26.16
CA SER A 268 -12.95 1.33 26.84
C SER A 268 -11.52 1.74 27.14
N THR A 269 -10.95 2.61 26.31
CA THR A 269 -9.64 3.21 26.57
C THR A 269 -9.83 4.48 27.38
N VAL A 270 -9.27 4.50 28.56
CA VAL A 270 -9.25 5.71 29.40
C VAL A 270 -8.09 6.58 28.93
N ALA A 271 -8.40 7.66 28.23
CA ALA A 271 -7.43 8.68 27.87
C ALA A 271 -7.40 9.79 28.93
N GLN A 272 -6.24 10.41 29.12
CA GLN A 272 -6.21 11.67 29.85
C GLN A 272 -6.84 12.78 29.01
N ALA A 273 -7.94 13.33 29.47
CA ALA A 273 -8.52 14.51 28.84
C ALA A 273 -7.71 15.76 29.19
N PHE A 274 -7.33 16.51 28.17
CA PHE A 274 -6.69 17.81 28.31
C PHE A 274 -7.72 18.90 28.02
N ASN A 275 -8.04 19.71 29.02
CA ASN A 275 -8.95 20.83 28.84
C ASN A 275 -8.23 22.12 29.27
N GLY A 276 -7.96 23.01 28.31
CA GLY A 276 -7.47 24.34 28.58
C GLY A 276 -6.12 24.43 29.31
N GLY A 277 -5.19 23.49 29.03
CA GLY A 277 -3.85 23.46 29.64
C GLY A 277 -3.77 22.79 31.02
N ASN A 278 -4.87 22.24 31.51
CA ASN A 278 -4.89 21.42 32.72
C ASN A 278 -5.18 19.97 32.36
N ILE A 279 -4.32 19.05 32.80
CA ILE A 279 -4.66 17.62 32.78
C ILE A 279 -5.78 17.43 33.78
N GLN A 280 -6.99 17.27 33.29
CA GLN A 280 -8.05 16.74 34.14
C GLN A 280 -7.86 15.23 34.22
N GLN A 281 -7.70 14.72 35.44
CA GLN A 281 -7.66 13.27 35.71
C GLN A 281 -9.03 12.58 35.49
N GLN A 282 -9.89 13.17 34.67
CA GLN A 282 -11.11 12.49 34.25
C GLN A 282 -10.82 11.72 32.97
N PRO A 283 -10.95 10.40 33.02
CA PRO A 283 -10.74 9.57 31.86
C PRO A 283 -11.71 9.97 30.74
N LEU A 284 -11.20 10.41 29.61
CA LEU A 284 -11.95 10.38 28.37
C LEU A 284 -12.01 8.90 27.97
N THR A 285 -13.16 8.29 28.19
CA THR A 285 -13.43 6.96 27.69
C THR A 285 -13.67 7.09 26.19
N VAL A 286 -12.70 6.74 25.37
CA VAL A 286 -12.94 6.52 23.94
C VAL A 286 -13.43 5.09 23.83
N ALA A 287 -14.74 4.93 23.60
CA ALA A 287 -15.32 3.63 23.32
C ALA A 287 -14.88 3.19 21.92
N VAL A 288 -14.08 2.17 21.85
CA VAL A 288 -13.89 1.41 20.62
C VAL A 288 -15.01 0.38 20.58
N GLU A 289 -16.04 0.62 19.76
CA GLU A 289 -17.24 -0.24 19.73
C GLU A 289 -16.94 -1.69 19.36
N ASP A 290 -15.97 -1.91 18.46
CA ASP A 290 -15.52 -3.24 18.07
C ASP A 290 -13.97 -3.28 17.95
N PRO A 291 -13.25 -3.54 19.05
CA PRO A 291 -11.80 -3.62 19.05
C PRO A 291 -11.23 -4.65 18.08
N ALA A 292 -11.91 -5.78 17.90
CA ALA A 292 -11.47 -6.84 17.01
C ALA A 292 -11.58 -6.38 15.55
N PHE A 293 -12.70 -5.79 15.17
CA PHE A 293 -12.92 -5.27 13.82
C PHE A 293 -11.88 -4.21 13.42
N TRP A 294 -11.58 -3.27 14.33
CA TRP A 294 -10.56 -2.24 14.08
C TRP A 294 -9.18 -2.84 13.84
N ALA A 295 -8.77 -3.74 14.71
CA ALA A 295 -7.47 -4.38 14.60
C ALA A 295 -7.37 -5.28 13.35
N ASP A 296 -8.43 -6.03 13.03
CA ASP A 296 -8.49 -6.88 11.83
C ASP A 296 -8.47 -6.05 10.54
N SER A 297 -9.18 -4.93 10.54
CA SER A 297 -9.22 -4.00 9.39
C SER A 297 -7.85 -3.40 9.11
N LEU A 298 -7.15 -2.89 10.13
CA LEU A 298 -5.80 -2.34 9.99
C LEU A 298 -4.80 -3.42 9.56
N THR A 299 -4.87 -4.60 10.18
CA THR A 299 -4.01 -5.73 9.81
C THR A 299 -4.15 -6.07 8.34
N SER A 300 -5.39 -6.20 7.88
CA SER A 300 -5.70 -6.54 6.49
C SER A 300 -5.26 -5.43 5.53
N LEU A 301 -5.40 -4.16 5.90
CA LEU A 301 -4.96 -3.01 5.12
C LEU A 301 -3.44 -3.05 4.87
N TYR A 302 -2.64 -3.27 5.92
CA TYR A 302 -1.18 -3.35 5.78
C TYR A 302 -0.73 -4.58 5.00
N MET A 303 -1.42 -5.71 5.17
CA MET A 303 -1.15 -6.92 4.38
C MET A 303 -1.40 -6.69 2.89
N THR A 304 -2.54 -6.12 2.54
CA THR A 304 -2.91 -5.90 1.13
C THR A 304 -2.06 -4.83 0.47
N GLY A 305 -1.71 -3.76 1.17
CA GLY A 305 -0.83 -2.70 0.68
C GLY A 305 0.56 -3.17 0.25
N TYR A 306 1.01 -4.33 0.76
CA TYR A 306 2.30 -4.95 0.43
C TYR A 306 2.29 -5.77 -0.87
N LEU A 307 1.11 -6.17 -1.40
CA LEU A 307 1.02 -7.23 -2.40
C LEU A 307 1.29 -6.79 -3.84
N SER A 308 1.14 -5.51 -4.17
CA SER A 308 1.09 -5.06 -5.57
C SER A 308 2.19 -4.08 -5.95
N TYR A 309 2.78 -4.31 -7.14
CA TYR A 309 3.88 -3.53 -7.69
C TYR A 309 3.60 -3.23 -9.16
N SER A 310 3.57 -1.93 -9.53
CA SER A 310 3.42 -1.53 -10.93
C SER A 310 4.69 -1.84 -11.72
N ASN A 311 4.56 -2.55 -12.83
CA ASN A 311 5.68 -2.87 -13.72
C ASN A 311 6.14 -1.65 -14.53
N ASN A 312 5.34 -0.57 -14.56
CA ASN A 312 5.72 0.70 -15.18
C ASN A 312 6.61 1.58 -14.27
N ASN A 313 6.73 1.23 -12.99
CA ASN A 313 7.66 1.90 -12.08
C ASN A 313 9.09 1.39 -12.34
N ASP A 314 10.03 2.32 -12.59
CA ASP A 314 11.42 1.97 -12.92
C ASP A 314 12.12 1.16 -11.80
N TYR A 315 11.81 1.40 -10.55
CA TYR A 315 12.32 0.62 -9.42
C TYR A 315 11.85 -0.83 -9.44
N ASN A 316 10.67 -1.10 -10.00
CA ASN A 316 10.06 -2.42 -10.01
C ASN A 316 10.35 -3.22 -11.30
N LYS A 317 10.89 -2.58 -12.35
CA LYS A 317 11.11 -3.23 -13.67
C LYS A 317 11.91 -4.53 -13.57
N TRP A 318 12.89 -4.59 -12.71
CA TRP A 318 13.69 -5.81 -12.54
C TRP A 318 12.88 -7.04 -12.06
N LEU A 319 11.71 -6.85 -11.43
CA LEU A 319 10.80 -7.94 -11.05
C LEU A 319 10.33 -8.74 -12.27
N THR A 320 10.26 -8.11 -13.43
CA THR A 320 9.86 -8.73 -14.70
C THR A 320 11.05 -9.14 -15.57
N GLY A 321 12.29 -8.91 -15.10
CA GLY A 321 13.51 -9.12 -15.89
C GLY A 321 13.80 -8.00 -16.89
N ALA A 322 13.05 -6.88 -16.87
CA ALA A 322 13.30 -5.74 -17.73
C ALA A 322 14.50 -4.92 -17.22
N PRO A 323 15.24 -4.21 -18.10
CA PRO A 323 16.30 -3.31 -17.69
C PRO A 323 15.76 -2.19 -16.79
N SER A 324 16.44 -1.94 -15.67
CA SER A 324 16.18 -0.82 -14.78
C SER A 324 17.47 -0.02 -14.59
N SER A 325 17.40 1.29 -14.75
CA SER A 325 18.52 2.20 -14.48
C SER A 325 18.70 2.48 -12.98
N LEU A 326 17.73 2.12 -12.16
CA LEU A 326 17.66 2.47 -10.74
C LEU A 326 18.12 1.34 -9.80
N GLY A 327 18.51 0.19 -10.36
CA GLY A 327 18.98 -0.96 -9.56
C GLY A 327 17.85 -1.80 -8.97
N SER A 328 18.22 -2.75 -8.09
CA SER A 328 17.32 -3.77 -7.52
C SER A 328 17.31 -3.79 -5.99
N ASP A 329 17.70 -2.72 -5.35
CA ASP A 329 17.83 -2.58 -3.89
C ASP A 329 16.63 -1.91 -3.22
N THR A 330 15.63 -1.52 -4.02
CA THR A 330 14.40 -0.89 -3.53
C THR A 330 13.22 -1.32 -4.39
N LEU A 331 12.07 -1.56 -3.76
CA LEU A 331 10.76 -1.69 -4.40
C LEU A 331 9.82 -0.59 -3.93
N TYR A 332 8.86 -0.24 -4.79
CA TYR A 332 7.74 0.60 -4.43
C TYR A 332 6.44 -0.12 -4.70
N THR A 333 5.60 -0.25 -3.68
CA THR A 333 4.24 -0.76 -3.85
C THR A 333 3.38 0.24 -4.64
N THR A 334 2.24 -0.19 -5.13
CA THR A 334 1.27 0.70 -5.78
C THR A 334 0.72 1.78 -4.85
N THR A 335 0.74 1.53 -3.54
CA THR A 335 0.43 2.51 -2.48
C THR A 335 1.59 3.47 -2.16
N LYS A 336 2.68 3.41 -2.95
CA LYS A 336 3.90 4.22 -2.82
C LYS A 336 4.74 3.92 -1.58
N GLN A 337 4.54 2.79 -0.94
CA GLN A 337 5.38 2.33 0.16
C GLN A 337 6.74 1.89 -0.38
N LYS A 338 7.82 2.42 0.22
CA LYS A 338 9.19 2.02 -0.09
C LYS A 338 9.57 0.79 0.75
N LEU A 339 10.14 -0.22 0.09
CA LEU A 339 10.66 -1.43 0.73
C LEU A 339 12.14 -1.59 0.38
N SER A 340 12.99 -1.76 1.38
CA SER A 340 14.45 -1.79 1.22
C SER A 340 15.04 -3.21 1.15
N ASN A 341 14.20 -4.25 1.16
CA ASN A 341 14.61 -5.65 1.16
C ASN A 341 14.04 -6.48 -0.01
N PRO A 342 14.12 -6.00 -1.26
CA PRO A 342 13.51 -6.67 -2.40
C PRO A 342 14.04 -8.10 -2.62
N LYS A 343 15.29 -8.37 -2.30
CA LYS A 343 15.88 -9.72 -2.43
C LYS A 343 15.25 -10.71 -1.46
N ASP A 344 15.03 -10.30 -0.20
CA ASP A 344 14.40 -11.15 0.81
C ASP A 344 12.94 -11.42 0.45
N ILE A 345 12.23 -10.40 -0.07
CA ILE A 345 10.86 -10.51 -0.55
C ILE A 345 10.78 -11.55 -1.67
N MET A 346 11.64 -11.42 -2.68
CA MET A 346 11.62 -12.31 -3.84
C MET A 346 12.19 -13.70 -3.57
N ALA A 347 13.02 -13.86 -2.53
CA ALA A 347 13.48 -15.16 -2.07
C ALA A 347 12.34 -16.05 -1.51
N GLN A 348 11.20 -15.44 -1.13
CA GLN A 348 10.02 -16.17 -0.67
C GLN A 348 9.15 -16.72 -1.82
N ALA A 349 9.49 -16.42 -3.07
CA ALA A 349 8.75 -16.87 -4.24
C ALA A 349 8.92 -18.38 -4.46
N THR A 350 7.80 -19.10 -4.44
CA THR A 350 7.77 -20.55 -4.71
C THR A 350 7.41 -20.87 -6.16
N SER A 351 6.61 -20.01 -6.80
CA SER A 351 6.29 -20.11 -8.21
C SER A 351 5.90 -18.75 -8.80
N ARG A 352 6.06 -18.64 -10.13
CA ARG A 352 5.63 -17.48 -10.91
C ARG A 352 4.71 -17.94 -12.02
N GLN A 353 3.70 -17.15 -12.33
CA GLN A 353 2.77 -17.42 -13.42
C GLN A 353 2.50 -16.15 -14.21
N THR A 354 2.54 -16.27 -15.53
CA THR A 354 2.19 -15.19 -16.44
C THR A 354 0.69 -15.00 -16.47
N MET A 355 0.25 -13.76 -16.31
CA MET A 355 -1.13 -13.31 -16.41
C MET A 355 -1.27 -12.40 -17.63
N SER A 356 -2.51 -12.19 -18.11
CA SER A 356 -2.73 -11.25 -19.24
C SER A 356 -2.31 -9.82 -18.89
N ASN A 357 -2.47 -9.42 -17.63
CA ASN A 357 -2.12 -8.09 -17.14
C ASN A 357 -0.96 -8.09 -16.12
N GLY A 358 -0.05 -9.05 -16.20
CA GLY A 358 1.15 -9.06 -15.35
C GLY A 358 1.69 -10.42 -14.94
N THR A 359 2.19 -10.48 -13.72
CA THR A 359 2.77 -11.70 -13.15
C THR A 359 2.23 -11.95 -11.73
N ALA A 360 1.70 -13.13 -11.50
CA ALA A 360 1.39 -13.63 -10.17
C ALA A 360 2.62 -14.35 -9.59
N VAL A 361 3.03 -13.97 -8.39
CA VAL A 361 4.16 -14.56 -7.67
C VAL A 361 3.64 -15.18 -6.38
N ILE A 362 3.61 -16.49 -6.31
CA ILE A 362 3.20 -17.20 -5.08
C ILE A 362 4.35 -17.13 -4.08
N ILE A 363 4.06 -16.64 -2.88
CA ILE A 363 5.04 -16.47 -1.80
C ILE A 363 4.64 -17.27 -0.56
N ASP A 364 5.63 -17.85 0.11
CA ASP A 364 5.43 -18.70 1.28
C ASP A 364 5.71 -17.99 2.62
N SER A 365 6.15 -16.74 2.55
CA SER A 365 6.27 -15.81 3.67
C SER A 365 6.13 -14.37 3.17
N MET A 366 5.57 -13.50 4.01
CA MET A 366 5.53 -12.05 3.76
C MET A 366 6.71 -11.41 4.51
N ALA A 367 7.85 -11.25 3.80
CA ALA A 367 9.12 -10.75 4.35
C ALA A 367 9.16 -9.21 4.39
N MET A 368 8.14 -8.60 5.00
CA MET A 368 8.09 -7.15 5.20
C MET A 368 8.78 -6.74 6.50
N TYR A 369 9.52 -5.64 6.48
CA TYR A 369 10.02 -5.01 7.69
C TYR A 369 8.90 -4.22 8.37
N SER A 370 8.71 -4.42 9.67
CA SER A 370 7.65 -3.77 10.46
C SER A 370 7.77 -2.25 10.43
N TRP A 371 8.99 -1.72 10.54
CA TRP A 371 9.27 -0.28 10.56
C TRP A 371 9.11 0.42 9.20
N GLU A 372 9.10 -0.34 8.10
CA GLU A 372 8.78 0.20 6.78
C GLU A 372 7.28 0.14 6.47
N THR A 373 6.50 -0.62 7.24
CA THR A 373 5.11 -0.93 6.94
C THR A 373 4.17 -0.52 8.09
N TYR A 374 3.90 -1.43 9.01
CA TYR A 374 2.82 -1.29 9.99
C TYR A 374 3.27 -0.77 11.37
N SER A 375 4.55 -0.68 11.64
CA SER A 375 5.10 -0.20 12.92
C SER A 375 6.29 0.75 12.70
N PRO A 376 6.09 1.90 12.05
CA PRO A 376 7.16 2.86 11.79
C PRO A 376 7.66 3.52 13.07
N GLU A 377 8.87 4.08 13.00
CA GLU A 377 9.36 4.99 14.03
C GLU A 377 8.40 6.18 14.20
N ASN A 378 8.01 6.45 15.43
CA ASN A 378 7.12 7.57 15.76
C ASN A 378 7.92 8.73 16.36
N ILE A 379 8.05 9.82 15.60
CA ILE A 379 8.77 11.04 16.00
C ILE A 379 7.76 12.12 16.38
N VAL A 380 7.60 12.33 17.67
CA VAL A 380 6.67 13.31 18.23
C VAL A 380 7.38 14.64 18.45
N SER A 381 7.13 15.61 17.57
CA SER A 381 7.72 16.96 17.69
C SER A 381 7.18 17.69 18.92
N ALA A 382 8.07 18.16 19.80
CA ALA A 382 7.70 18.93 20.98
C ALA A 382 7.21 20.35 20.64
N SER A 383 7.66 20.91 19.51
CA SER A 383 7.27 22.27 19.08
C SER A 383 5.88 22.34 18.45
N ARG A 384 5.24 21.19 18.17
CA ARG A 384 3.88 21.13 17.61
C ARG A 384 2.86 21.35 18.73
N SER A 385 2.03 22.37 18.64
CA SER A 385 1.08 22.75 19.68
C SER A 385 0.07 21.65 20.03
N SER A 386 -0.32 20.80 19.05
CA SER A 386 -1.21 19.66 19.30
C SER A 386 -0.58 18.57 20.16
N ASN A 387 0.75 18.52 20.26
CA ASN A 387 1.45 17.54 21.09
C ASN A 387 1.75 18.05 22.51
N LEU A 388 1.49 19.35 22.74
CA LEU A 388 1.70 19.96 24.05
C LEU A 388 0.46 19.79 24.92
N ALA A 389 0.55 18.98 25.94
CA ALA A 389 -0.55 18.71 26.85
C ALA A 389 -0.62 19.71 27.98
N ARG A 390 0.51 19.97 28.65
CA ARG A 390 0.55 20.83 29.82
C ARG A 390 1.94 21.39 30.06
N ILE A 391 1.95 22.61 30.63
CA ILE A 391 3.12 23.24 31.24
C ILE A 391 2.79 23.73 32.63
N LEU A 392 3.65 23.40 33.58
CA LEU A 392 3.60 23.97 34.94
C LEU A 392 4.93 24.66 35.28
N GLN A 393 4.85 25.74 36.03
CA GLN A 393 6.01 26.49 36.56
C GLN A 393 7.03 26.91 35.47
N GLY A 394 6.52 27.16 34.26
CA GLY A 394 7.29 27.64 33.13
C GLY A 394 6.42 28.29 32.06
N SER A 395 7.08 28.88 31.07
CA SER A 395 6.47 29.38 29.84
C SER A 395 7.12 28.73 28.63
N THR A 396 6.41 28.66 27.52
CA THR A 396 6.89 28.00 26.29
C THR A 396 7.00 28.94 25.12
N ASN A 397 8.03 28.72 24.31
CA ASN A 397 8.19 29.28 22.98
C ASN A 397 8.64 28.20 22.01
N SER A 398 8.02 28.14 20.83
CA SER A 398 8.53 27.35 19.73
C SER A 398 9.67 28.12 19.05
N ILE A 399 10.85 27.55 19.00
CA ILE A 399 12.04 28.14 18.39
C ILE A 399 12.32 27.40 17.07
N GLU A 400 12.67 28.19 16.05
CA GLU A 400 13.10 27.68 14.76
C GLU A 400 14.48 28.27 14.41
N VAL A 401 15.42 27.40 14.11
CA VAL A 401 16.78 27.80 13.67
C VAL A 401 16.97 27.32 12.24
N ASN A 402 17.25 28.27 11.32
CA ASN A 402 17.51 27.97 9.92
C ASN A 402 18.83 27.23 9.77
N VAL A 403 18.93 26.30 8.79
CA VAL A 403 20.12 25.50 8.51
C VAL A 403 21.39 26.33 8.36
N ASN A 404 21.31 27.53 7.79
CA ASN A 404 22.46 28.43 7.61
C ASN A 404 23.06 28.92 8.94
N ASN A 405 22.23 28.97 9.98
CA ASN A 405 22.61 29.40 11.33
C ASN A 405 22.89 28.22 12.27
N LEU A 406 22.71 26.99 11.80
CA LEU A 406 22.98 25.80 12.59
C LEU A 406 24.48 25.47 12.61
N ASP A 407 24.98 25.12 13.79
CA ASP A 407 26.29 24.54 13.97
C ASP A 407 26.26 23.06 13.57
N THR A 408 26.75 22.76 12.36
CA THR A 408 26.71 21.41 11.79
C THR A 408 27.60 20.41 12.53
N GLU A 409 28.55 20.87 13.33
CA GLU A 409 29.38 20.01 14.18
C GLU A 409 28.58 19.46 15.38
N LYS A 410 27.51 20.16 15.77
CA LYS A 410 26.63 19.80 16.89
C LYS A 410 25.39 19.02 16.45
N ILE A 411 25.18 18.89 15.15
CA ILE A 411 24.02 18.16 14.60
C ILE A 411 24.55 17.04 13.73
N GLY A 412 24.15 15.80 14.03
CA GLY A 412 24.41 14.67 13.15
C GLY A 412 23.68 14.86 11.81
N VAL A 413 24.34 14.49 10.71
CA VAL A 413 23.77 14.60 9.33
C VAL A 413 22.46 13.83 9.18
N SER A 414 22.26 12.78 9.97
CA SER A 414 21.02 11.98 10.00
C SER A 414 19.82 12.70 10.62
N GLU A 415 20.05 13.75 11.41
CA GLU A 415 19.00 14.47 12.15
C GLU A 415 18.43 15.66 11.35
N MET A 416 19.10 16.06 10.27
CA MET A 416 18.66 17.14 9.39
C MET A 416 17.75 16.63 8.26
N LYS A 417 16.53 16.23 8.58
CA LYS A 417 15.51 15.92 7.56
C LYS A 417 14.84 17.16 6.94
N SER A 418 15.15 18.35 7.45
CA SER A 418 14.58 19.62 6.97
C SER A 418 15.61 20.76 7.01
N ASN A 419 15.34 21.85 6.27
CA ASN A 419 16.18 23.05 6.25
C ASN A 419 16.14 23.87 7.56
N THR A 420 15.49 23.37 8.61
CA THR A 420 15.32 24.04 9.90
C THR A 420 15.30 23.04 11.03
N LEU A 421 15.90 23.41 12.16
CA LEU A 421 15.75 22.72 13.44
C LEU A 421 14.67 23.43 14.25
N ARG A 422 13.62 22.69 14.63
CA ARG A 422 12.55 23.23 15.50
C ARG A 422 12.60 22.53 16.84
N TYR A 423 12.47 23.33 17.91
CA TYR A 423 12.36 22.81 19.27
C TYR A 423 11.46 23.66 20.15
N LEU A 424 10.92 23.05 21.18
CA LEU A 424 10.19 23.74 22.24
C LEU A 424 11.20 24.23 23.29
N PHE A 425 11.21 25.54 23.53
CA PHE A 425 11.92 26.14 24.65
C PHE A 425 10.96 26.32 25.82
N VAL A 426 11.24 25.69 26.95
CA VAL A 426 10.51 25.84 28.21
C VAL A 426 11.38 26.63 29.17
N GLN A 427 11.02 27.90 29.37
CA GLN A 427 11.69 28.77 30.33
C GLN A 427 11.07 28.58 31.71
N ASN A 428 11.91 28.38 32.73
CA ASN A 428 11.43 28.31 34.11
C ASN A 428 10.88 29.66 34.58
N SER A 429 9.88 29.66 35.46
CA SER A 429 9.24 30.88 35.98
C SER A 429 10.06 31.62 37.07
N GLY A 430 11.33 31.20 37.28
CA GLY A 430 12.24 31.80 38.26
C GLY A 430 12.14 31.20 39.67
N GLY A 431 12.93 31.73 40.61
CA GLY A 431 12.93 31.30 42.01
C GLY A 431 13.15 29.79 42.19
N SER A 432 12.22 29.15 42.87
CA SER A 432 12.23 27.72 43.14
C SER A 432 11.45 26.86 42.14
N ALA A 433 11.06 27.46 41.00
CA ALA A 433 10.25 26.77 39.99
C ALA A 433 10.91 25.47 39.49
N LYS A 434 10.08 24.44 39.38
CA LYS A 434 10.42 23.16 38.73
C LYS A 434 9.55 23.04 37.47
N PRO A 435 10.06 23.41 36.32
CA PRO A 435 9.28 23.24 35.09
C PRO A 435 8.84 21.79 34.93
N GLU A 436 7.57 21.62 34.57
CA GLU A 436 6.98 20.34 34.23
C GLU A 436 6.35 20.48 32.86
N LEU A 437 6.75 19.61 31.95
CA LEU A 437 6.28 19.54 30.57
C LEU A 437 5.62 18.17 30.35
N ASP A 438 4.36 18.17 29.91
CA ASP A 438 3.69 16.96 29.45
C ASP A 438 3.51 17.02 27.92
N LEU A 439 4.03 16.02 27.22
CA LEU A 439 3.88 15.82 25.77
C LEU A 439 3.01 14.60 25.47
N LEU A 440 2.04 14.78 24.59
CA LEU A 440 1.21 13.70 24.07
C LEU A 440 2.04 12.82 23.14
N LEU A 441 1.77 11.53 23.16
CA LEU A 441 2.39 10.53 22.28
C LEU A 441 1.29 9.92 21.39
N PRO A 442 0.90 10.58 20.28
CA PRO A 442 -0.14 10.07 19.38
C PRO A 442 0.32 8.81 18.65
N ASP A 443 -0.64 8.04 18.13
CA ASP A 443 -0.45 6.90 17.24
C ASP A 443 0.49 5.80 17.76
N VAL A 444 0.49 5.57 19.07
CA VAL A 444 1.27 4.50 19.70
C VAL A 444 0.59 3.16 19.49
N LEU A 445 1.37 2.15 19.09
CA LEU A 445 0.93 0.77 18.92
C LEU A 445 1.16 -0.04 20.22
N SER A 446 0.46 -1.17 20.38
CA SER A 446 0.70 -2.13 21.46
C SER A 446 1.94 -2.99 21.17
N THR A 447 3.09 -2.36 21.20
CA THR A 447 4.38 -3.00 20.93
C THR A 447 5.48 -2.41 21.83
N THR A 448 6.68 -2.96 21.72
CA THR A 448 7.85 -2.50 22.49
C THR A 448 8.59 -1.43 21.71
N TYR A 449 8.89 -0.33 22.41
CA TYR A 449 9.69 0.77 21.90
C TYR A 449 10.90 1.06 22.76
N ASP A 450 12.03 1.36 22.13
CA ASP A 450 13.07 2.15 22.75
C ASP A 450 12.68 3.63 22.63
N ILE A 451 12.67 4.34 23.77
CA ILE A 451 12.19 5.73 23.84
C ILE A 451 13.37 6.66 24.05
N TYR A 452 13.38 7.74 23.27
CA TYR A 452 14.42 8.76 23.30
C TYR A 452 13.82 10.16 23.47
N CYS A 453 14.57 11.06 24.10
CA CYS A 453 14.26 12.49 24.14
C CYS A 453 15.39 13.27 23.46
N VAL A 454 15.03 14.12 22.50
CA VAL A 454 16.00 14.92 21.75
C VAL A 454 16.15 16.28 22.40
N PHE A 455 17.29 16.49 23.06
CA PHE A 455 17.66 17.78 23.66
C PHE A 455 18.47 18.63 22.69
N VAL A 456 18.25 19.95 22.72
CA VAL A 456 18.91 20.93 21.87
C VAL A 456 19.74 21.88 22.72
N PRO A 457 21.07 21.97 22.54
CA PRO A 457 21.87 22.95 23.25
C PRO A 457 21.61 24.36 22.69
N GLU A 458 21.67 25.38 23.53
CA GLU A 458 21.39 26.76 23.08
C GLU A 458 22.37 27.25 22.02
N ASN A 459 23.62 26.85 22.15
CA ASN A 459 24.71 27.22 21.24
C ASN A 459 24.75 26.40 19.94
N VAL A 460 23.68 25.63 19.63
CA VAL A 460 23.44 25.05 18.29
C VAL A 460 23.21 26.15 17.25
N ASP A 461 22.67 27.28 17.67
CA ASP A 461 22.58 28.50 16.87
C ASP A 461 23.94 29.22 16.88
N LYS A 462 24.60 29.35 15.71
CA LYS A 462 25.86 30.04 15.56
C LYS A 462 25.86 31.47 16.10
N GLN A 463 24.69 32.13 16.11
CA GLN A 463 24.56 33.47 16.71
C GLN A 463 24.73 33.45 18.24
N LYS A 464 24.57 32.25 18.84
CA LYS A 464 24.69 32.00 20.28
C LYS A 464 25.92 31.10 20.61
N ALA A 465 26.88 30.97 19.74
CA ALA A 465 28.03 30.06 19.89
C ALA A 465 28.81 30.25 21.20
N ASN A 466 28.83 31.49 21.74
CA ASN A 466 29.55 31.82 22.98
C ASN A 466 28.68 31.65 24.26
N VAL A 467 27.43 31.17 24.12
CA VAL A 467 26.55 30.93 25.28
C VAL A 467 26.91 29.58 25.89
N GLU A 468 27.27 29.59 27.17
CA GLU A 468 27.47 28.36 27.93
C GLU A 468 26.13 27.67 28.13
N THR A 469 25.99 26.43 27.62
CA THR A 469 24.79 25.64 27.78
C THR A 469 25.01 24.60 28.90
N LEU A 470 24.29 24.77 29.98
CA LEU A 470 24.31 23.78 31.08
C LEU A 470 23.40 22.59 30.73
N PRO A 471 23.81 21.35 31.10
CA PRO A 471 22.96 20.18 30.94
C PRO A 471 21.68 20.27 31.78
N ASN A 472 20.64 19.60 31.35
CA ASN A 472 19.44 19.39 32.17
C ASN A 472 19.63 18.16 33.08
N ARG A 473 18.93 18.18 34.18
CA ARG A 473 18.72 16.99 35.03
C ARG A 473 17.23 16.75 35.13
N VAL A 474 16.71 15.64 34.56
CA VAL A 474 15.29 15.41 34.36
C VAL A 474 14.85 14.00 34.72
N ILE A 475 13.60 13.89 35.11
CA ILE A 475 12.89 12.62 35.32
C ILE A 475 11.79 12.52 34.28
N PHE A 476 11.67 11.36 33.66
CA PHE A 476 10.60 11.04 32.72
C PHE A 476 9.59 10.11 33.37
N THR A 477 8.30 10.48 33.27
CA THR A 477 7.19 9.63 33.73
C THR A 477 6.21 9.45 32.59
N LEU A 478 6.01 8.22 32.16
CA LEU A 478 5.03 7.84 31.15
C LEU A 478 3.69 7.56 31.83
N ASN A 479 2.63 8.18 31.33
CA ASN A 479 1.25 7.88 31.72
C ASN A 479 0.54 7.17 30.56
N TYR A 480 -0.05 6.02 30.84
CA TYR A 480 -0.65 5.14 29.84
C TYR A 480 -1.82 4.36 30.44
N CYS A 481 -2.63 3.68 29.62
CA CYS A 481 -3.64 2.73 30.09
C CYS A 481 -3.07 1.32 30.12
N ASP A 482 -3.45 0.54 31.11
CA ASP A 482 -3.23 -0.91 31.11
C ASP A 482 -4.33 -1.65 30.28
N GLU A 483 -4.24 -2.97 30.19
CA GLU A 483 -5.19 -3.82 29.47
C GLU A 483 -6.63 -3.74 30.00
N THR A 484 -6.82 -3.27 31.24
CA THR A 484 -8.15 -3.08 31.84
C THR A 484 -8.73 -1.70 31.55
N GLY A 485 -7.96 -0.81 30.91
CA GLY A 485 -8.30 0.59 30.70
C GLY A 485 -7.99 1.50 31.90
N ALA A 486 -7.36 0.97 32.96
CA ALA A 486 -6.96 1.77 34.11
C ALA A 486 -5.70 2.58 33.79
N LEU A 487 -5.70 3.84 34.28
CA LEU A 487 -4.56 4.73 34.12
C LEU A 487 -3.40 4.28 35.01
N GLN A 488 -2.24 4.14 34.40
CA GLN A 488 -0.99 3.76 35.04
C GLN A 488 0.09 4.80 34.78
N ASN A 489 1.14 4.77 35.60
CA ASN A 489 2.33 5.56 35.37
C ASN A 489 3.60 4.71 35.52
N TYR A 490 4.59 5.03 34.70
CA TYR A 490 5.91 4.38 34.75
C TYR A 490 7.00 5.45 34.73
N THR A 491 7.88 5.43 35.76
CA THR A 491 8.99 6.38 35.87
C THR A 491 10.27 5.73 35.36
N PHE A 492 10.85 6.32 34.34
CA PHE A 492 12.16 5.92 33.82
C PHE A 492 13.27 6.42 34.75
N LEU A 493 14.23 5.56 34.99
CA LEU A 493 15.37 5.85 35.85
C LEU A 493 16.67 5.51 35.11
N ASP A 494 17.68 6.36 35.24
CA ASP A 494 19.01 6.10 34.71
C ASP A 494 19.59 4.85 35.38
N ARG A 495 19.87 3.83 34.57
CA ARG A 495 20.42 2.54 35.04
C ARG A 495 21.95 2.47 34.91
N ASP A 496 22.57 3.52 34.40
CA ASP A 496 24.05 3.60 34.34
C ASP A 496 24.60 3.89 35.73
N GLU A 497 25.01 2.84 36.44
CA GLU A 497 25.54 2.95 37.79
C GLU A 497 26.80 3.81 37.88
N VAL A 498 27.57 3.93 36.79
CA VAL A 498 28.76 4.81 36.77
C VAL A 498 28.31 6.27 36.85
N ARG A 499 27.34 6.68 36.01
CA ARG A 499 26.78 8.04 36.04
C ARG A 499 26.06 8.34 37.37
N VAL A 500 25.27 7.38 37.83
CA VAL A 500 24.53 7.53 39.07
C VAL A 500 25.48 7.69 40.28
N ASN A 501 26.52 6.89 40.37
CA ASN A 501 27.49 6.99 41.45
C ASN A 501 28.36 8.24 41.37
N ALA A 502 28.79 8.63 40.17
CA ALA A 502 29.49 9.90 39.96
C ALA A 502 28.66 11.11 40.41
N PHE A 503 27.33 11.11 40.12
CA PHE A 503 26.43 12.13 40.63
C PHE A 503 26.33 12.14 42.16
N LYS A 504 26.13 10.98 42.79
CA LYS A 504 26.05 10.86 44.23
C LYS A 504 27.32 11.38 44.91
N GLU A 505 28.49 10.99 44.45
CA GLU A 505 29.78 11.44 45.00
C GLU A 505 30.00 12.95 44.81
N LYS A 506 29.68 13.51 43.66
CA LYS A 506 29.84 14.94 43.36
C LYS A 506 29.00 15.82 44.27
N TYR A 507 27.80 15.37 44.65
CA TYR A 507 26.81 16.16 45.41
C TYR A 507 26.58 15.64 46.81
N LYS A 508 27.53 14.92 47.34
CA LYS A 508 27.55 14.46 48.75
C LYS A 508 27.62 15.65 49.69
N LEU A 509 26.79 15.64 50.73
CA LEU A 509 26.85 16.69 51.75
C LEU A 509 28.15 16.60 52.54
N SER A 510 28.62 17.74 53.10
CA SER A 510 29.83 17.83 53.86
C SER A 510 29.83 16.97 55.14
N ASP A 511 28.64 16.58 55.64
CA ASP A 511 28.44 15.68 56.76
C ASP A 511 28.40 14.17 56.38
N GLY A 512 28.71 13.86 55.12
CA GLY A 512 28.75 12.49 54.61
C GLY A 512 27.40 11.90 54.22
N ARG A 513 26.28 12.62 54.44
CA ARG A 513 24.97 12.20 53.98
C ARG A 513 24.85 12.43 52.47
N GLU A 514 24.13 11.54 51.78
CA GLU A 514 23.80 11.76 50.38
C GLU A 514 22.96 13.04 50.22
N GLY A 515 23.35 13.92 49.32
CA GLY A 515 22.74 15.25 49.11
C GLY A 515 21.30 15.22 48.60
N SER A 516 20.78 14.01 48.30
CA SER A 516 19.39 13.77 48.01
C SER A 516 19.02 12.40 48.60
N ALA A 517 18.10 12.41 49.55
CA ALA A 517 17.51 11.18 50.10
C ALA A 517 16.51 10.54 49.10
N ASN A 518 16.24 11.20 47.97
CA ASN A 518 15.30 10.70 46.98
C ASN A 518 16.01 9.86 45.94
N TYR A 519 15.72 8.58 45.91
CA TYR A 519 16.23 7.61 44.95
C TYR A 519 16.05 8.05 43.49
N ASN A 520 14.88 8.59 43.13
CA ASN A 520 14.59 9.03 41.80
C ASN A 520 15.45 10.23 41.37
N THR A 521 15.76 11.15 42.27
CA THR A 521 16.62 12.31 42.00
C THR A 521 18.04 11.90 41.62
N ASN A 522 18.57 10.88 42.33
CA ASN A 522 19.91 10.37 42.03
C ASN A 522 19.99 9.66 40.66
N ARG A 523 18.86 9.10 40.21
CA ARG A 523 18.71 8.38 38.95
C ARG A 523 18.00 9.19 37.85
N ALA A 524 17.98 10.51 38.01
CA ALA A 524 17.51 11.38 36.94
C ALA A 524 18.51 11.39 35.78
N PHE A 525 18.01 11.58 34.58
CA PHE A 525 18.82 11.64 33.36
C PHE A 525 19.48 13.00 33.19
N SER A 526 20.64 13.00 32.53
CA SER A 526 21.33 14.22 32.13
C SER A 526 21.70 14.14 30.66
N ASN A 527 21.42 15.19 29.89
CA ASN A 527 21.78 15.27 28.48
C ASN A 527 23.21 15.77 28.27
N ASP A 528 23.78 15.46 27.10
CA ASP A 528 25.01 16.01 26.58
C ASP A 528 24.72 17.36 25.93
N THR A 529 25.47 18.40 26.28
CA THR A 529 25.32 19.76 25.72
C THR A 529 26.32 20.08 24.63
N SER A 530 27.24 19.18 24.34
CA SER A 530 28.20 19.35 23.23
C SER A 530 27.56 19.21 21.85
N LYS A 531 26.38 18.59 21.78
CA LYS A 531 25.64 18.29 20.54
C LYS A 531 24.14 18.28 20.78
N VAL A 532 23.35 18.22 19.69
CA VAL A 532 21.95 17.78 19.78
C VAL A 532 21.97 16.34 20.26
N ASP A 533 21.41 16.11 21.43
CA ASP A 533 21.52 14.86 22.15
C ASP A 533 20.23 14.05 22.06
N THR A 534 20.30 12.90 21.39
CA THR A 534 19.21 11.91 21.35
C THR A 534 19.37 10.97 22.54
N LEU A 535 18.94 11.45 23.70
CA LEU A 535 19.09 10.76 24.98
C LEU A 535 18.15 9.54 25.04
N TYR A 536 18.72 8.35 25.16
CA TYR A 536 17.96 7.14 25.46
C TYR A 536 17.44 7.17 26.89
N ILE A 537 16.13 7.01 27.07
CA ILE A 537 15.48 7.05 28.37
C ILE A 537 15.01 5.69 28.87
N GLY A 538 14.79 4.73 27.97
CA GLY A 538 14.47 3.36 28.33
C GLY A 538 13.58 2.65 27.32
N GLU A 539 13.39 1.37 27.56
CA GLU A 539 12.48 0.51 26.82
C GLU A 539 11.11 0.45 27.53
N PHE A 540 10.05 0.45 26.75
CA PHE A 540 8.70 0.26 27.27
C PHE A 540 7.81 -0.48 26.29
N THR A 541 7.02 -1.45 26.80
CA THR A 541 5.99 -2.16 26.02
C THR A 541 4.63 -1.58 26.36
N PHE A 542 3.98 -0.97 25.38
CA PHE A 542 2.61 -0.48 25.57
C PHE A 542 1.62 -1.65 25.48
N PRO A 543 0.78 -1.84 26.52
CA PRO A 543 -0.17 -2.94 26.54
C PRO A 543 -1.37 -2.71 25.60
N VAL A 544 -1.68 -1.46 25.27
CA VAL A 544 -2.86 -1.05 24.51
C VAL A 544 -2.44 -0.19 23.31
N CYS A 545 -3.14 -0.38 22.19
CA CYS A 545 -2.97 0.40 20.98
C CYS A 545 -3.80 1.69 21.03
N TYR A 546 -3.20 2.81 20.60
CA TYR A 546 -3.83 4.14 20.52
C TYR A 546 -3.91 4.66 19.09
N PHE A 547 -3.42 3.90 18.11
CA PHE A 547 -3.39 4.30 16.70
C PHE A 547 -4.81 4.55 16.17
N GLY A 548 -5.01 5.72 15.57
CA GLY A 548 -6.28 6.08 14.95
C GLY A 548 -7.42 6.46 15.91
N LEU A 549 -7.17 6.55 17.23
CA LEU A 549 -8.22 6.87 18.20
C LEU A 549 -8.53 8.36 18.33
N GLY A 550 -7.84 9.23 17.58
CA GLY A 550 -8.08 10.66 17.54
C GLY A 550 -7.32 11.49 18.58
N GLU A 551 -7.45 12.82 18.46
CA GLU A 551 -6.75 13.76 19.32
C GLU A 551 -7.20 13.63 20.79
N GLY A 552 -6.24 13.51 21.70
CA GLY A 552 -6.45 13.40 23.14
C GLY A 552 -6.59 11.97 23.68
N CYS A 553 -6.75 10.96 22.80
CA CYS A 553 -6.71 9.56 23.20
C CYS A 553 -5.32 8.96 22.91
N CYS A 554 -4.34 9.28 23.75
CA CYS A 554 -2.97 8.81 23.63
C CYS A 554 -2.26 8.85 25.00
N PRO A 555 -1.18 8.09 25.15
CA PRO A 555 -0.30 8.23 26.32
C PRO A 555 0.37 9.60 26.31
N ASN A 556 0.93 9.98 27.45
CA ASN A 556 1.76 11.18 27.54
C ASN A 556 3.05 10.91 28.32
N ILE A 557 4.08 11.67 28.00
CA ILE A 557 5.34 11.64 28.74
C ILE A 557 5.52 12.97 29.46
N LYS A 558 5.66 12.88 30.78
CA LYS A 558 5.93 13.99 31.66
C LYS A 558 7.42 14.13 31.90
N ILE A 559 7.95 15.31 31.71
CA ILE A 559 9.35 15.69 31.91
C ILE A 559 9.42 16.68 33.03
N THR A 560 10.12 16.34 34.12
CA THR A 560 10.23 17.19 35.30
C THR A 560 11.66 17.39 35.73
N SER A 561 11.99 18.60 36.19
CA SER A 561 13.24 18.83 36.92
C SER A 561 13.08 18.39 38.37
N PRO A 562 13.94 17.53 38.92
CA PRO A 562 13.83 17.09 40.30
C PRO A 562 14.20 18.14 41.34
N PHE A 563 14.79 19.29 40.90
CA PHE A 563 15.30 20.31 41.80
C PHE A 563 14.38 21.53 41.92
N SER A 564 14.01 21.90 43.15
CA SER A 564 13.22 23.11 43.39
C SER A 564 14.07 24.29 43.83
N VAL A 565 14.70 24.16 44.96
CA VAL A 565 15.67 25.12 45.49
C VAL A 565 16.95 24.35 45.75
N VAL A 566 17.99 24.90 45.34
CA VAL A 566 19.19 24.14 45.28
C VAL A 566 20.21 24.75 46.16
N THR A 567 20.70 23.94 47.08
CA THR A 567 21.94 24.21 47.77
C THR A 567 23.06 24.35 46.72
N GLY A 568 23.60 25.54 46.69
CA GLY A 568 24.76 26.06 45.94
C GLY A 568 25.22 25.36 44.65
N SER A 569 25.82 24.19 44.75
CA SER A 569 26.56 23.59 43.62
C SER A 569 25.67 22.99 42.51
N VAL A 570 24.58 22.32 42.86
CA VAL A 570 23.71 21.67 41.85
C VAL A 570 23.04 22.73 40.95
N ARG A 571 22.70 23.89 41.50
CA ARG A 571 22.07 24.98 40.79
C ARG A 571 22.95 25.56 39.66
N ASN A 572 24.25 25.56 39.89
CA ASN A 572 25.20 26.12 38.95
C ASN A 572 25.62 25.13 37.85
N ASP A 573 25.38 23.84 38.09
CA ASP A 573 25.81 22.78 37.18
C ASP A 573 24.69 22.31 36.23
N PHE A 574 23.42 22.65 36.51
CA PHE A 574 22.28 22.19 35.69
C PHE A 574 21.29 23.32 35.38
N SER A 575 20.85 23.33 34.11
CA SER A 575 19.74 24.18 33.67
C SER A 575 18.41 23.57 34.05
N ARG A 576 17.45 24.45 34.44
CA ARG A 576 16.04 24.09 34.58
C ARG A 576 15.22 24.49 33.36
N ASP A 577 15.76 25.29 32.47
CA ASP A 577 15.17 25.56 31.17
C ASP A 577 15.33 24.34 30.28
N LEU A 578 14.24 23.92 29.61
CA LEU A 578 14.27 22.75 28.75
C LEU A 578 14.25 23.20 27.29
N ARG A 579 15.03 22.53 26.46
CA ARG A 579 15.03 22.70 25.00
C ARG A 579 14.89 21.34 24.37
N ILE A 580 13.67 21.01 23.92
CA ILE A 580 13.30 19.66 23.45
C ILE A 580 12.79 19.74 22.02
N ALA A 581 13.41 19.01 21.11
CA ALA A 581 12.97 18.91 19.72
C ALA A 581 11.87 17.85 19.56
N ALA A 582 12.08 16.67 20.11
CA ALA A 582 11.15 15.56 19.93
C ALA A 582 11.27 14.50 21.04
N ILE A 583 10.21 13.71 21.16
CA ILE A 583 10.26 12.36 21.74
C ILE A 583 10.22 11.38 20.56
N ILE A 584 11.11 10.39 20.58
CA ILE A 584 11.18 9.35 19.55
C ILE A 584 10.81 8.02 20.21
N LEU A 585 9.79 7.36 19.62
CA LEU A 585 9.45 5.98 19.96
C LEU A 585 9.92 5.10 18.79
N LYS A 586 11.01 4.38 19.01
CA LYS A 586 11.63 3.54 18.00
C LYS A 586 11.26 2.08 18.24
N PRO A 587 10.56 1.42 17.29
CA PRO A 587 10.19 0.01 17.47
C PRO A 587 11.42 -0.85 17.75
N LYS A 588 11.29 -1.78 18.69
CA LYS A 588 12.41 -2.63 19.11
C LYS A 588 13.04 -3.41 17.97
N GLU A 589 12.21 -3.92 17.04
CA GLU A 589 12.70 -4.64 15.86
C GLU A 589 13.62 -3.76 14.98
N LEU A 590 13.33 -2.45 14.84
CA LEU A 590 14.19 -1.52 14.11
C LEU A 590 15.54 -1.33 14.82
N VAL A 591 15.53 -1.19 16.15
CA VAL A 591 16.76 -1.04 16.95
C VAL A 591 17.65 -2.27 16.80
N GLU A 592 17.08 -3.45 16.94
CA GLU A 592 17.81 -4.72 16.79
C GLU A 592 18.40 -4.90 15.38
N PHE A 593 17.64 -4.49 14.35
CA PHE A 593 18.12 -4.49 12.97
C PHE A 593 19.30 -3.53 12.76
N GLU A 594 19.21 -2.30 13.26
CA GLU A 594 20.30 -1.33 13.16
C GLU A 594 21.57 -1.79 13.91
N GLU A 595 21.39 -2.42 15.07
CA GLU A 595 22.49 -2.98 15.83
C GLU A 595 23.16 -4.17 15.12
N SER A 596 22.34 -5.00 14.43
CA SER A 596 22.87 -6.12 13.65
C SER A 596 23.76 -5.68 12.48
N LYS A 597 23.51 -4.49 11.92
CA LYS A 597 24.31 -3.91 10.83
C LYS A 597 25.64 -3.28 11.31
N LYS A 598 25.77 -3.00 12.60
CA LYS A 598 27.01 -2.44 13.18
C LYS A 598 28.02 -3.51 13.55
N LYS A 599 27.61 -4.75 13.65
CA LYS A 599 28.44 -5.94 13.91
C LYS A 599 28.98 -6.53 12.61
#